data_956520c31216271f04d1e418b8a61f23
#
_entry.id   956520c31216271f04d1e418b8a61f23
#
_cell.length_a   1.000
_cell.length_b   1.000
_cell.length_c   1.000
_cell.angle_alpha   90.00
_cell.angle_beta   90.00
_cell.angle_gamma   90.00
#
_symmetry.space_group_name_H-M   'P 1'
#
loop_
_entity.id
_entity.type
_entity.pdbx_description
1 polymer ?
#
loop_
_entity_poly.entity_id
_entity_poly.type
_entity_poly.pdbx_seq_one_letter_code
_entity_poly.pdbx_strand_id
1 'polypeptide(L)'
;MLGPLLHDRMTENLLLGREHLAAVFEPAESAPLEWVDLVKGGREALADANISMGFALAEEEIDYLVREYRRIGRNPTDAELMMFAQVNSEHCRHKIFNARWTIDGTDQPDSLFGMIRTTHERFGSSTLVAYDDNSAVIEGHAGCRFLPDPHTGEYCRLAEQLHICVLYKSP
;
A
#
# COMPACT_ATOMS: atom_id res chain seq x y z
N MET A 1 32.91 -5.25 7.27
CA MET A 1 32.27 -4.60 6.11
C MET A 1 31.16 -3.69 6.66
N LEU A 2 31.26 -2.37 6.55
CA LEU A 2 30.36 -1.39 7.18
C LEU A 2 29.23 -0.91 6.25
N GLY A 3 29.31 -1.23 4.94
CA GLY A 3 28.35 -0.76 3.93
C GLY A 3 26.88 -0.89 4.31
N PRO A 4 26.39 -2.06 4.75
CA PRO A 4 24.99 -2.23 5.12
C PRO A 4 24.51 -1.38 6.31
N LEU A 5 25.44 -0.79 7.08
CA LEU A 5 25.13 0.07 8.22
C LEU A 5 25.11 1.56 7.84
N LEU A 6 25.51 1.90 6.62
CA LEU A 6 25.72 3.28 6.17
C LEU A 6 24.60 3.79 5.23
N HIS A 7 23.70 2.90 4.78
CA HIS A 7 22.64 3.28 3.85
C HIS A 7 21.39 2.40 4.05
N ASP A 8 20.25 2.91 3.67
CA ASP A 8 19.01 2.15 3.56
C ASP A 8 19.05 1.30 2.27
N ARG A 9 19.07 -0.02 2.44
CA ARG A 9 19.15 -0.97 1.32
C ARG A 9 17.93 -0.98 0.41
N MET A 10 16.81 -0.41 0.84
CA MET A 10 15.56 -0.34 0.06
C MET A 10 15.53 0.89 -0.86
N THR A 11 16.11 2.00 -0.43
CA THR A 11 15.95 3.30 -1.10
C THR A 11 17.27 3.94 -1.53
N GLU A 12 18.42 3.41 -1.06
CA GLU A 12 19.73 3.99 -1.28
C GLU A 12 20.74 2.98 -1.82
N ASN A 13 21.71 3.47 -2.58
CA ASN A 13 22.86 2.71 -3.06
C ASN A 13 24.15 3.32 -2.54
N LEU A 14 25.05 2.50 -2.01
CA LEU A 14 26.39 2.89 -1.61
C LEU A 14 27.36 2.70 -2.78
N LEU A 15 27.78 3.80 -3.40
CA LEU A 15 28.77 3.80 -4.48
C LEU A 15 30.14 4.17 -3.92
N LEU A 16 31.16 3.34 -4.17
CA LEU A 16 32.52 3.57 -3.70
C LEU A 16 33.33 4.51 -4.60
N GLY A 17 32.81 4.86 -5.77
CA GLY A 17 33.42 5.77 -6.73
C GLY A 17 32.45 6.20 -7.81
N ARG A 18 32.79 7.30 -8.51
CA ARG A 18 31.95 7.84 -9.60
C ARG A 18 31.82 6.90 -10.79
N GLU A 19 32.80 6.04 -10.99
CA GLU A 19 32.82 5.01 -12.03
C GLU A 19 31.69 3.99 -11.88
N HIS A 20 31.15 3.83 -10.67
CA HIS A 20 30.03 2.92 -10.39
C HIS A 20 28.65 3.57 -10.61
N LEU A 21 28.60 4.87 -10.91
CA LEU A 21 27.32 5.57 -11.06
C LEU A 21 26.48 5.02 -12.21
N ALA A 22 27.09 4.60 -13.29
CA ALA A 22 26.38 4.01 -14.44
C ALA A 22 25.57 2.77 -14.06
N ALA A 23 26.08 1.94 -13.14
CA ALA A 23 25.42 0.72 -12.71
C ALA A 23 24.05 0.95 -12.04
N VAL A 24 23.80 2.16 -11.52
CA VAL A 24 22.49 2.51 -10.94
C VAL A 24 21.40 2.59 -12.02
N PHE A 25 21.79 2.88 -13.26
CA PHE A 25 20.87 3.04 -14.40
C PHE A 25 20.87 1.84 -15.34
N GLU A 26 21.69 0.83 -15.06
CA GLU A 26 21.68 -0.40 -15.84
C GLU A 26 20.43 -1.20 -15.47
N PRO A 27 19.65 -1.67 -16.47
CA PRO A 27 18.51 -2.52 -16.20
C PRO A 27 18.99 -3.85 -15.62
N ALA A 28 18.42 -4.24 -14.48
CA ALA A 28 18.65 -5.57 -13.93
C ALA A 28 18.03 -6.63 -14.86
N GLU A 29 18.67 -7.79 -14.96
CA GLU A 29 18.04 -8.94 -15.60
C GLU A 29 16.79 -9.34 -14.81
N SER A 30 15.73 -9.65 -15.55
CA SER A 30 14.48 -10.13 -14.93
C SER A 30 14.73 -11.45 -14.19
N ALA A 31 14.24 -11.56 -12.96
CA ALA A 31 14.21 -12.83 -12.26
C ALA A 31 13.39 -13.87 -13.05
N PRO A 32 13.80 -15.14 -13.07
CA PRO A 32 13.00 -16.19 -13.69
C PRO A 32 11.66 -16.32 -12.99
N LEU A 33 10.62 -16.66 -13.76
CA LEU A 33 9.30 -16.94 -13.21
C LEU A 33 9.34 -18.24 -12.40
N GLU A 34 8.88 -18.18 -11.17
CA GLU A 34 8.80 -19.33 -10.27
C GLU A 34 7.37 -19.91 -10.23
N TRP A 35 7.25 -21.21 -9.99
CA TRP A 35 5.97 -21.91 -9.92
C TRP A 35 5.82 -22.60 -8.57
N VAL A 36 4.67 -22.40 -7.91
CA VAL A 36 4.37 -23.09 -6.66
C VAL A 36 3.47 -24.29 -6.96
N ASP A 37 3.93 -25.51 -6.62
CA ASP A 37 3.20 -26.74 -6.95
C ASP A 37 2.00 -26.98 -6.04
N LEU A 38 0.90 -26.26 -6.29
CA LEU A 38 -0.35 -26.41 -5.54
C LEU A 38 -1.14 -27.65 -5.93
N VAL A 39 -1.00 -28.14 -7.16
CA VAL A 39 -1.78 -29.29 -7.62
C VAL A 39 -1.39 -30.54 -6.85
N LYS A 40 -0.10 -30.77 -6.62
CA LYS A 40 0.42 -31.91 -5.88
C LYS A 40 0.67 -31.60 -4.40
N GLY A 41 1.38 -30.51 -4.11
CA GLY A 41 1.79 -30.13 -2.77
C GLY A 41 0.68 -29.48 -1.93
N GLY A 42 -0.36 -29.01 -2.59
CA GLY A 42 -1.56 -28.52 -1.91
C GLY A 42 -1.31 -27.33 -0.97
N ARG A 43 -1.98 -27.38 0.16
CA ARG A 43 -1.95 -26.31 1.17
C ARG A 43 -0.56 -26.08 1.77
N GLU A 44 0.20 -27.16 2.00
CA GLU A 44 1.53 -27.10 2.60
C GLU A 44 2.51 -26.34 1.69
N ALA A 45 2.52 -26.65 0.39
CA ALA A 45 3.36 -25.95 -0.58
C ALA A 45 3.05 -24.45 -0.66
N LEU A 46 1.78 -24.06 -0.53
CA LEU A 46 1.43 -22.64 -0.50
C LEU A 46 1.77 -21.97 0.83
N ALA A 47 1.63 -22.68 1.95
CA ALA A 47 2.02 -22.14 3.25
C ALA A 47 3.53 -21.89 3.32
N ASP A 48 4.35 -22.78 2.78
CA ASP A 48 5.80 -22.61 2.68
C ASP A 48 6.16 -21.42 1.77
N ALA A 49 5.50 -21.32 0.61
CA ALA A 49 5.69 -20.21 -0.31
C ALA A 49 5.24 -18.88 0.33
N ASN A 50 4.15 -18.87 1.11
CA ASN A 50 3.66 -17.70 1.84
C ASN A 50 4.72 -17.13 2.79
N ILE A 51 5.48 -18.00 3.46
CA ILE A 51 6.57 -17.60 4.36
C ILE A 51 7.80 -17.18 3.57
N SER A 52 8.26 -18.01 2.62
CA SER A 52 9.52 -17.80 1.92
C SER A 52 9.49 -16.59 0.97
N MET A 53 8.34 -16.32 0.35
CA MET A 53 8.13 -15.22 -0.58
C MET A 53 7.46 -13.99 0.06
N GLY A 54 7.03 -14.08 1.34
CA GLY A 54 6.49 -12.96 2.10
C GLY A 54 5.12 -12.46 1.63
N PHE A 55 4.23 -13.34 1.17
CA PHE A 55 2.91 -12.95 0.66
C PHE A 55 1.95 -12.43 1.74
N ALA A 56 2.14 -12.85 3.00
CA ALA A 56 1.26 -12.50 4.12
C ALA A 56 -0.21 -12.89 3.90
N LEU A 57 -0.44 -14.05 3.28
CA LEU A 57 -1.79 -14.62 3.08
C LEU A 57 -2.36 -15.13 4.39
N ALA A 58 -3.64 -14.88 4.61
CA ALA A 58 -4.41 -15.47 5.70
C ALA A 58 -4.76 -16.95 5.38
N GLU A 59 -5.11 -17.71 6.42
CA GLU A 59 -5.45 -19.14 6.30
C GLU A 59 -6.58 -19.39 5.29
N GLU A 60 -7.63 -18.56 5.33
CA GLU A 60 -8.77 -18.65 4.42
C GLU A 60 -8.40 -18.32 2.98
N GLU A 61 -7.43 -17.44 2.78
CA GLU A 61 -6.90 -17.07 1.46
C GLU A 61 -6.06 -18.20 0.88
N ILE A 62 -5.28 -18.89 1.72
CA ILE A 62 -4.53 -20.10 1.34
C ILE A 62 -5.52 -21.18 0.89
N ASP A 63 -6.55 -21.47 1.70
CA ASP A 63 -7.56 -22.47 1.38
C ASP A 63 -8.34 -22.14 0.10
N TYR A 64 -8.65 -20.87 -0.10
CA TYR A 64 -9.28 -20.38 -1.33
C TYR A 64 -8.40 -20.64 -2.56
N LEU A 65 -7.14 -20.22 -2.51
CA LEU A 65 -6.20 -20.38 -3.63
C LEU A 65 -5.96 -21.85 -3.99
N VAL A 66 -5.75 -22.71 -2.99
CA VAL A 66 -5.58 -24.15 -3.20
C VAL A 66 -6.79 -24.76 -3.89
N ARG A 67 -8.00 -24.42 -3.44
CA ARG A 67 -9.24 -24.90 -4.06
C ARG A 67 -9.36 -24.42 -5.51
N GLU A 68 -9.13 -23.15 -5.78
CA GLU A 68 -9.32 -22.59 -7.11
C GLU A 68 -8.26 -23.09 -8.10
N TYR A 69 -6.98 -23.14 -7.72
CA TYR A 69 -5.93 -23.66 -8.60
C TYR A 69 -6.06 -25.15 -8.88
N ARG A 70 -6.55 -25.93 -7.92
CA ARG A 70 -6.93 -27.34 -8.17
C ARG A 70 -8.10 -27.46 -9.14
N ARG A 71 -9.11 -26.59 -9.02
CA ARG A 71 -10.27 -26.57 -9.93
C ARG A 71 -9.89 -26.25 -11.37
N ILE A 72 -8.95 -25.32 -11.59
CA ILE A 72 -8.46 -24.98 -12.93
C ILE A 72 -7.35 -25.91 -13.43
N GLY A 73 -6.82 -26.80 -12.59
CA GLY A 73 -5.90 -27.86 -12.98
C GLY A 73 -4.48 -27.39 -13.33
N ARG A 74 -4.03 -26.24 -12.80
CA ARG A 74 -2.66 -25.76 -13.00
C ARG A 74 -2.07 -25.18 -11.73
N ASN A 75 -0.75 -25.04 -11.72
CA ASN A 75 -0.04 -24.35 -10.67
C ASN A 75 -0.04 -22.82 -10.88
N PRO A 76 -0.01 -22.00 -9.82
CA PRO A 76 0.23 -20.58 -9.93
C PRO A 76 1.71 -20.25 -10.12
N THR A 77 1.96 -19.08 -10.68
CA THR A 77 3.27 -18.44 -10.64
C THR A 77 3.41 -17.59 -9.37
N ASP A 78 4.65 -17.29 -9.00
CA ASP A 78 5.00 -16.32 -7.97
C ASP A 78 4.36 -14.96 -8.22
N ALA A 79 4.37 -14.48 -9.48
CA ALA A 79 3.74 -13.22 -9.87
C ALA A 79 2.22 -13.23 -9.64
N GLU A 80 1.51 -14.31 -9.98
CA GLU A 80 0.07 -14.44 -9.73
C GLU A 80 -0.25 -14.44 -8.24
N LEU A 81 0.55 -15.14 -7.44
CA LEU A 81 0.39 -15.16 -5.99
C LEU A 81 0.68 -13.80 -5.36
N MET A 82 1.73 -13.11 -5.82
CA MET A 82 2.06 -11.76 -5.38
C MET A 82 0.94 -10.77 -5.73
N MET A 83 0.40 -10.82 -6.94
CA MET A 83 -0.74 -9.98 -7.34
C MET A 83 -1.95 -10.21 -6.45
N PHE A 84 -2.29 -11.49 -6.16
CA PHE A 84 -3.38 -11.81 -5.26
C PHE A 84 -3.12 -11.28 -3.86
N ALA A 85 -1.92 -11.49 -3.32
CA ALA A 85 -1.51 -11.03 -2.00
C ALA A 85 -1.59 -9.51 -1.88
N GLN A 86 -1.13 -8.77 -2.89
CA GLN A 86 -1.18 -7.29 -2.90
C GLN A 86 -2.62 -6.76 -2.93
N VAL A 87 -3.47 -7.29 -3.81
CA VAL A 87 -4.88 -6.88 -3.90
C VAL A 87 -5.65 -7.19 -2.60
N ASN A 88 -5.26 -8.25 -1.88
CA ASN A 88 -5.87 -8.65 -0.61
C ASN A 88 -5.07 -8.19 0.62
N SER A 89 -4.05 -7.35 0.45
CA SER A 89 -3.24 -6.84 1.56
C SER A 89 -4.04 -5.95 2.50
N GLU A 90 -3.50 -5.74 3.69
CA GLU A 90 -4.08 -4.78 4.65
C GLU A 90 -4.21 -3.38 4.06
N HIS A 91 -3.22 -2.96 3.27
CA HIS A 91 -3.23 -1.68 2.55
C HIS A 91 -4.47 -1.51 1.65
N CYS A 92 -4.82 -2.56 0.88
CA CYS A 92 -5.95 -2.48 -0.06
C CYS A 92 -7.30 -2.80 0.60
N ARG A 93 -7.34 -3.72 1.56
CA ARG A 93 -8.58 -4.25 2.12
C ARG A 93 -8.87 -3.90 3.57
N HIS A 94 -7.88 -3.41 4.29
CA HIS A 94 -7.98 -3.10 5.72
C HIS A 94 -8.57 -4.26 6.55
N LYS A 95 -8.13 -5.47 6.28
CA LYS A 95 -8.68 -6.71 6.90
C LYS A 95 -8.63 -6.67 8.42
N ILE A 96 -7.48 -6.25 8.97
CA ILE A 96 -7.27 -6.14 10.42
C ILE A 96 -7.99 -4.90 10.97
N PHE A 97 -7.87 -3.75 10.33
CA PHE A 97 -8.49 -2.50 10.79
C PHE A 97 -10.02 -2.55 10.76
N ASN A 98 -10.62 -3.32 9.84
CA ASN A 98 -12.07 -3.52 9.78
C ASN A 98 -12.55 -4.79 10.51
N ALA A 99 -11.64 -5.59 11.08
CA ALA A 99 -12.01 -6.81 11.77
C ALA A 99 -12.87 -6.56 13.01
N ARG A 100 -13.69 -7.53 13.37
CA ARG A 100 -14.34 -7.59 14.68
C ARG A 100 -13.34 -8.12 15.69
N TRP A 101 -13.32 -7.52 16.86
CA TRP A 101 -12.38 -7.86 17.91
C TRP A 101 -13.09 -8.48 19.10
N THR A 102 -12.53 -9.57 19.60
CA THR A 102 -12.94 -10.19 20.85
C THR A 102 -11.74 -10.17 21.78
N ILE A 103 -11.82 -9.45 22.89
CA ILE A 103 -10.75 -9.35 23.89
C ILE A 103 -11.24 -10.01 25.17
N ASP A 104 -10.49 -11.01 25.65
CA ASP A 104 -10.83 -11.79 26.86
C ASP A 104 -12.27 -12.32 26.86
N GLY A 105 -12.72 -12.80 25.68
CA GLY A 105 -14.08 -13.33 25.49
C GLY A 105 -15.18 -12.28 25.37
N THR A 106 -14.84 -11.00 25.34
CA THR A 106 -15.79 -9.88 25.18
C THR A 106 -15.65 -9.25 23.80
N ASP A 107 -16.75 -9.24 23.04
CA ASP A 107 -16.79 -8.58 21.74
C ASP A 107 -16.69 -7.07 21.90
N GLN A 108 -15.82 -6.46 21.13
CA GLN A 108 -15.64 -5.01 21.10
C GLN A 108 -16.66 -4.36 20.17
N PRO A 109 -17.24 -3.20 20.55
CA PRO A 109 -18.30 -2.55 19.77
C PRO A 109 -17.78 -1.99 18.43
N ASP A 110 -16.54 -1.58 18.41
CA ASP A 110 -15.93 -0.89 17.25
C ASP A 110 -14.73 -1.66 16.69
N SER A 111 -14.56 -1.63 15.38
CA SER A 111 -13.31 -1.97 14.72
C SER A 111 -12.26 -0.87 14.97
N LEU A 112 -10.99 -1.16 14.71
CA LEU A 112 -9.93 -0.13 14.78
C LEU A 112 -10.24 1.05 13.85
N PHE A 113 -10.79 0.78 12.67
CA PHE A 113 -11.23 1.83 11.75
C PHE A 113 -12.39 2.65 12.29
N GLY A 114 -13.35 2.01 12.99
CA GLY A 114 -14.44 2.71 13.70
C GLY A 114 -13.92 3.67 14.75
N MET A 115 -12.94 3.24 15.56
CA MET A 115 -12.30 4.08 16.56
C MET A 115 -11.62 5.32 15.94
N ILE A 116 -10.92 5.14 14.82
CA ILE A 116 -10.28 6.26 14.08
C ILE A 116 -11.35 7.24 13.59
N ARG A 117 -12.43 6.74 12.98
CA ARG A 117 -13.53 7.58 12.48
C ARG A 117 -14.25 8.37 13.57
N THR A 118 -14.36 7.83 14.78
CA THR A 118 -14.96 8.52 15.92
C THR A 118 -14.29 9.88 16.19
N THR A 119 -12.99 10.01 15.96
CA THR A 119 -12.28 11.28 16.11
C THR A 119 -12.78 12.31 15.09
N HIS A 120 -12.94 11.89 13.84
CA HIS A 120 -13.48 12.76 12.79
C HIS A 120 -14.94 13.16 13.05
N GLU A 121 -15.79 12.20 13.46
CA GLU A 121 -17.19 12.45 13.78
C GLU A 121 -17.36 13.48 14.90
N ARG A 122 -16.47 13.46 15.90
CA ARG A 122 -16.52 14.39 17.04
C ARG A 122 -15.88 15.74 16.77
N PHE A 123 -14.81 15.79 15.98
CA PHE A 123 -13.94 16.95 15.83
C PHE A 123 -13.68 17.36 14.36
N GLY A 124 -14.40 16.79 13.43
CA GLY A 124 -14.21 17.02 11.99
C GLY A 124 -14.82 18.28 11.41
N SER A 125 -15.14 19.30 12.23
CA SER A 125 -15.85 20.51 11.77
C SER A 125 -15.11 21.31 10.69
N SER A 126 -13.78 21.20 10.63
CA SER A 126 -12.94 21.81 9.60
C SER A 126 -12.57 20.87 8.45
N THR A 127 -13.10 19.66 8.44
CA THR A 127 -12.87 18.69 7.37
C THR A 127 -13.99 18.80 6.35
N LEU A 128 -13.63 19.14 5.11
CA LEU A 128 -14.57 19.30 4.01
C LEU A 128 -14.86 17.96 3.32
N VAL A 129 -13.85 17.13 3.19
CA VAL A 129 -13.92 15.76 2.63
C VAL A 129 -13.03 14.84 3.43
N ALA A 130 -13.55 13.69 3.88
CA ALA A 130 -12.78 12.61 4.47
C ALA A 130 -13.49 11.27 4.28
N TYR A 131 -12.70 10.19 4.22
CA TYR A 131 -13.18 8.81 4.05
C TYR A 131 -13.97 8.57 2.74
N ASP A 132 -13.70 9.41 1.74
CA ASP A 132 -14.22 9.28 0.38
C ASP A 132 -13.02 9.19 -0.56
N ASP A 133 -12.59 7.96 -0.86
CA ASP A 133 -11.36 7.62 -1.57
C ASP A 133 -10.07 7.97 -0.78
N ASN A 134 -8.93 8.03 -1.47
CA ASN A 134 -7.58 8.18 -0.91
C ASN A 134 -7.18 9.66 -0.67
N SER A 135 -8.13 10.52 -0.46
CA SER A 135 -7.86 11.94 -0.20
C SER A 135 -8.70 12.49 0.94
N ALA A 136 -8.19 13.53 1.55
CA ALA A 136 -8.94 14.36 2.50
C ALA A 136 -8.73 15.82 2.18
N VAL A 137 -9.76 16.63 2.40
CA VAL A 137 -9.70 18.07 2.24
C VAL A 137 -10.08 18.73 3.55
N ILE A 138 -9.20 19.54 4.07
CA ILE A 138 -9.45 20.35 5.27
C ILE A 138 -9.59 21.81 4.91
N GLU A 139 -10.37 22.54 5.70
CA GLU A 139 -10.52 23.97 5.58
C GLU A 139 -9.17 24.65 5.80
N GLY A 140 -8.78 25.50 4.87
CA GLY A 140 -7.55 26.27 4.94
C GLY A 140 -7.82 27.72 5.32
N HIS A 141 -6.88 28.58 4.99
CA HIS A 141 -6.93 30.01 5.31
C HIS A 141 -7.05 30.87 4.06
N ALA A 142 -7.55 32.12 4.24
CA ALA A 142 -7.45 33.14 3.22
C ALA A 142 -5.98 33.37 2.87
N GLY A 143 -5.66 33.24 1.61
CA GLY A 143 -4.30 33.32 1.09
C GLY A 143 -4.25 34.05 -0.23
N CYS A 144 -3.06 34.31 -0.74
CA CYS A 144 -2.86 34.96 -2.02
C CYS A 144 -1.89 34.14 -2.86
N ARG A 145 -2.34 33.71 -4.03
CA ARG A 145 -1.49 33.07 -5.05
C ARG A 145 -1.08 34.09 -6.10
N PHE A 146 0.11 33.94 -6.64
CA PHE A 146 0.62 34.72 -7.75
C PHE A 146 0.71 33.82 -8.98
N LEU A 147 -0.29 33.92 -9.83
CA LEU A 147 -0.51 33.05 -10.98
C LEU A 147 -0.77 33.88 -12.24
N PRO A 148 -0.48 33.32 -13.44
CA PRO A 148 -0.91 33.97 -14.69
C PRO A 148 -2.43 33.91 -14.81
N ASP A 149 -3.03 35.03 -15.18
CA ASP A 149 -4.43 35.13 -15.57
C ASP A 149 -4.64 34.24 -16.83
N PRO A 150 -5.63 33.33 -16.82
CA PRO A 150 -5.85 32.40 -17.93
C PRO A 150 -6.26 33.07 -19.25
N HIS A 151 -6.73 34.30 -19.24
CA HIS A 151 -7.18 35.04 -20.43
C HIS A 151 -6.10 35.97 -20.98
N THR A 152 -5.35 36.61 -20.09
CA THR A 152 -4.36 37.64 -20.50
C THR A 152 -2.91 37.09 -20.48
N GLY A 153 -2.66 36.05 -19.71
CA GLY A 153 -1.31 35.52 -19.47
C GLY A 153 -0.47 36.36 -18.51
N GLU A 154 -0.97 37.48 -18.05
CA GLU A 154 -0.28 38.37 -17.11
C GLU A 154 -0.35 37.81 -15.68
N TYR A 155 0.76 37.89 -14.94
CA TYR A 155 0.81 37.46 -13.56
C TYR A 155 0.05 38.44 -12.65
N CYS A 156 -0.92 37.92 -11.93
CA CYS A 156 -1.72 38.67 -10.99
C CYS A 156 -1.78 38.00 -9.61
N ARG A 157 -2.12 38.81 -8.59
CA ARG A 157 -2.39 38.29 -7.25
C ARG A 157 -3.86 37.94 -7.13
N LEU A 158 -4.12 36.67 -6.86
CA LEU A 158 -5.47 36.18 -6.65
C LEU A 158 -5.65 35.83 -5.16
N ALA A 159 -6.52 36.58 -4.48
CA ALA A 159 -6.89 36.30 -3.08
C ALA A 159 -8.05 35.29 -3.06
N GLU A 160 -7.87 34.21 -2.34
CA GLU A 160 -8.86 33.13 -2.24
C GLU A 160 -8.74 32.36 -0.94
N GLN A 161 -9.78 31.58 -0.61
CA GLN A 161 -9.74 30.62 0.47
C GLN A 161 -8.99 29.36 -0.03
N LEU A 162 -7.82 29.12 0.52
CA LEU A 162 -6.96 28.00 0.11
C LEU A 162 -7.21 26.78 1.01
N HIS A 163 -7.98 25.83 0.52
CA HIS A 163 -8.17 24.55 1.19
C HIS A 163 -6.94 23.67 1.02
N ILE A 164 -6.69 22.80 2.00
CA ILE A 164 -5.55 21.88 2.00
C ILE A 164 -6.06 20.49 1.60
N CYS A 165 -5.62 20.02 0.44
CA CYS A 165 -5.87 18.67 -0.02
C CYS A 165 -4.70 17.79 0.39
N VAL A 166 -4.98 16.75 1.16
CA VAL A 166 -4.02 15.71 1.52
C VAL A 166 -4.34 14.49 0.67
N LEU A 167 -3.40 14.14 -0.19
CA LEU A 167 -3.48 12.92 -1.00
C LEU A 167 -2.59 11.87 -0.35
N TYR A 168 -3.17 10.70 -0.08
CA TYR A 168 -2.37 9.52 0.23
C TYR A 168 -1.86 8.93 -1.07
N LYS A 169 -0.56 9.02 -1.29
CA LYS A 169 0.09 8.37 -2.41
C LYS A 169 0.61 7.02 -1.94
N SER A 170 0.01 5.96 -2.42
CA SER A 170 0.57 4.62 -2.29
C SER A 170 1.98 4.59 -2.89
N PRO A 171 2.96 3.98 -2.20
CA PRO A 171 4.26 3.72 -2.79
C PRO A 171 4.15 2.74 -3.96
#